data_d365eba708a76c8f681190010ecb0b33
#
_entry.id   d365eba708a76c8f681190010ecb0b33
#
_cell.length_a   1.000
_cell.length_b   1.000
_cell.length_c   1.000
_cell.angle_alpha   90.00
_cell.angle_beta   90.00
_cell.angle_gamma   90.00
#
_symmetry.space_group_name_H-M   'P 1'
#
loop_
_entity.id
_entity.type
_entity.pdbx_description
1 polymer ?
#
loop_
_entity_poly.entity_id
_entity_poly.type
_entity_poly.pdbx_seq_one_letter_code
_entity_poly.pdbx_strand_id
1 'polypeptide(L)'
;MSKLDSSISPLDSRYAAKIKPIAKFFSESYLNKTRYEIELMWLIYISKKLPSHFGKLSQANEKKLLKLVNDFTKLDAKRAKTIEKKTNHDVKAIEYLIREKLNKHPSLKNFKKYIHFGLTSEDINSTSYAQIINNAKEEYLEKILELKKLSLIHI
;
A
#
# COMPACT_ATOMS: atom_id res chain seq x y z
N MET A 1 1.99 19.81 -25.08
CA MET A 1 2.93 18.69 -25.23
C MET A 1 2.13 17.41 -25.45
N SER A 2 2.46 16.64 -26.47
CA SER A 2 1.81 15.34 -26.70
C SER A 2 2.17 14.34 -25.58
N LYS A 3 1.37 13.30 -25.40
CA LYS A 3 1.71 12.21 -24.44
C LYS A 3 3.09 11.58 -24.74
N LEU A 4 3.53 11.63 -26.00
CA LEU A 4 4.83 11.15 -26.44
C LEU A 4 5.98 11.99 -25.87
N ASP A 5 5.79 13.31 -25.76
CA ASP A 5 6.85 14.23 -25.33
C ASP A 5 6.98 14.32 -23.82
N SER A 6 6.00 13.77 -23.04
CA SER A 6 5.98 13.78 -21.58
C SER A 6 6.24 12.40 -20.94
N SER A 7 6.43 11.35 -21.76
CA SER A 7 6.70 10.00 -21.29
C SER A 7 8.18 9.83 -20.92
N ILE A 8 8.45 9.30 -19.73
CA ILE A 8 9.82 9.05 -19.27
C ILE A 8 10.41 7.82 -19.99
N SER A 9 9.56 6.85 -20.38
CA SER A 9 10.00 5.64 -21.06
C SER A 9 8.98 5.17 -22.09
N PRO A 10 9.37 4.29 -23.04
CA PRO A 10 8.43 3.61 -23.93
C PRO A 10 7.34 2.82 -23.20
N LEU A 11 7.57 2.41 -21.94
CA LEU A 11 6.58 1.73 -21.12
C LEU A 11 5.38 2.63 -20.80
N ASP A 12 5.61 3.95 -20.67
CA ASP A 12 4.55 4.92 -20.37
C ASP A 12 3.73 5.34 -21.58
N SER A 13 4.20 5.00 -22.79
CA SER A 13 3.59 5.39 -24.07
C SER A 13 3.29 4.19 -24.96
N ARG A 14 4.26 3.78 -25.79
CA ARG A 14 4.09 2.72 -26.81
C ARG A 14 3.64 1.38 -26.23
N TYR A 15 4.16 0.99 -25.08
CA TYR A 15 3.88 -0.29 -24.44
C TYR A 15 2.90 -0.22 -23.28
N ALA A 16 2.34 0.94 -22.97
CA ALA A 16 1.45 1.15 -21.82
C ALA A 16 0.28 0.15 -21.75
N ALA A 17 -0.30 -0.19 -22.90
CA ALA A 17 -1.38 -1.18 -22.97
C ALA A 17 -0.89 -2.59 -22.61
N LYS A 18 0.33 -2.96 -23.02
CA LYS A 18 0.91 -4.29 -22.82
C LYS A 18 1.36 -4.53 -21.38
N ILE A 19 1.84 -3.48 -20.70
CA ILE A 19 2.29 -3.59 -19.28
C ILE A 19 1.16 -3.40 -18.26
N LYS A 20 -0.06 -3.13 -18.71
CA LYS A 20 -1.22 -2.85 -17.84
C LYS A 20 -1.43 -3.88 -16.70
N PRO A 21 -1.27 -5.20 -16.92
CA PRO A 21 -1.40 -6.20 -15.86
C PRO A 21 -0.40 -5.99 -14.71
N ILE A 22 0.84 -5.60 -15.02
CA ILE A 22 1.91 -5.36 -14.03
C ILE A 22 1.83 -3.94 -13.46
N ALA A 23 1.52 -2.95 -14.28
CA ALA A 23 1.46 -1.54 -13.88
C ALA A 23 0.52 -1.28 -12.68
N LYS A 24 -0.53 -2.11 -12.51
CA LYS A 24 -1.44 -2.02 -11.37
C LYS A 24 -0.72 -2.14 -10.04
N PHE A 25 0.31 -3.01 -9.93
CA PHE A 25 1.08 -3.25 -8.71
C PHE A 25 2.11 -2.14 -8.42
N PHE A 26 2.63 -1.48 -9.47
CA PHE A 26 3.68 -0.46 -9.34
C PHE A 26 3.16 0.98 -9.41
N SER A 27 1.84 1.16 -9.35
CA SER A 27 1.25 2.49 -9.29
C SER A 27 1.44 3.12 -7.90
N GLU A 28 1.57 4.44 -7.85
CA GLU A 28 1.62 5.19 -6.59
C GLU A 28 0.39 4.93 -5.70
N SER A 29 -0.78 4.76 -6.31
CA SER A 29 -2.00 4.42 -5.56
C SER A 29 -1.89 3.06 -4.87
N TYR A 30 -1.25 2.09 -5.52
CA TYR A 30 -1.03 0.76 -4.94
C TYR A 30 0.03 0.81 -3.83
N LEU A 31 1.11 1.55 -4.02
CA LEU A 31 2.11 1.78 -2.98
C LEU A 31 1.49 2.42 -1.73
N ASN A 32 0.66 3.45 -1.91
CA ASN A 32 -0.05 4.09 -0.79
C ASN A 32 -1.03 3.14 -0.09
N LYS A 33 -1.71 2.27 -0.85
CA LYS A 33 -2.55 1.20 -0.30
C LYS A 33 -1.72 0.24 0.56
N THR A 34 -0.60 -0.24 0.05
CA THR A 34 0.26 -1.20 0.75
C THR A 34 0.85 -0.60 2.03
N ARG A 35 1.32 0.65 1.99
CA ARG A 35 1.76 1.38 3.18
C ARG A 35 0.65 1.47 4.24
N TYR A 36 -0.56 1.80 3.80
CA TYR A 36 -1.74 1.88 4.67
C TYR A 36 -2.06 0.53 5.32
N GLU A 37 -2.01 -0.55 4.56
CA GLU A 37 -2.23 -1.92 5.06
C GLU A 37 -1.18 -2.30 6.11
N ILE A 38 0.10 -2.03 5.85
CA ILE A 38 1.21 -2.35 6.76
C ILE A 38 1.09 -1.58 8.07
N GLU A 39 0.80 -0.29 8.03
CA GLU A 39 0.60 0.52 9.24
C GLU A 39 -0.54 -0.02 10.13
N LEU A 40 -1.66 -0.40 9.54
CA LEU A 40 -2.79 -0.97 10.28
C LEU A 40 -2.47 -2.37 10.81
N MET A 41 -1.79 -3.20 10.04
CA MET A 41 -1.37 -4.54 10.48
C MET A 41 -0.34 -4.44 11.62
N TRP A 42 0.58 -3.49 11.55
CA TRP A 42 1.50 -3.20 12.64
C TRP A 42 0.77 -2.78 13.91
N LEU A 43 -0.19 -1.87 13.81
CA LEU A 43 -1.02 -1.45 14.94
C LEU A 43 -1.74 -2.63 15.60
N ILE A 44 -2.32 -3.53 14.80
CA ILE A 44 -2.96 -4.76 15.29
C ILE A 44 -1.92 -5.62 16.02
N TYR A 45 -0.75 -5.82 15.39
CA TYR A 45 0.32 -6.67 15.94
C TYR A 45 0.81 -6.19 17.31
N ILE A 46 1.19 -4.91 17.44
CA ILE A 46 1.69 -4.37 18.71
C ILE A 46 0.61 -4.37 19.80
N SER A 47 -0.65 -4.09 19.46
CA SER A 47 -1.77 -4.11 20.42
C SER A 47 -2.05 -5.53 20.92
N LYS A 48 -1.78 -6.57 20.13
CA LYS A 48 -1.92 -7.98 20.54
C LYS A 48 -0.71 -8.48 21.35
N LYS A 49 0.49 -8.07 20.97
CA LYS A 49 1.73 -8.56 21.59
C LYS A 49 2.04 -7.83 22.92
N LEU A 50 1.69 -6.58 23.01
CA LEU A 50 2.00 -5.72 24.16
C LEU A 50 0.75 -4.98 24.68
N PRO A 51 -0.30 -5.73 25.10
CA PRO A 51 -1.59 -5.14 25.48
C PRO A 51 -1.51 -4.24 26.70
N SER A 52 -0.55 -4.45 27.59
CA SER A 52 -0.29 -3.57 28.76
C SER A 52 0.17 -2.17 28.37
N HIS A 53 0.85 -2.03 27.22
CA HIS A 53 1.39 -0.74 26.74
C HIS A 53 0.45 -0.05 25.75
N PHE A 54 -0.17 -0.83 24.85
CA PHE A 54 -0.95 -0.28 23.73
C PHE A 54 -2.47 -0.42 23.91
N GLY A 55 -2.90 -0.99 25.05
CA GLY A 55 -4.30 -1.26 25.33
C GLY A 55 -4.77 -2.58 24.69
N LYS A 56 -5.69 -3.25 25.40
CA LYS A 56 -6.25 -4.54 24.96
C LYS A 56 -7.14 -4.35 23.74
N LEU A 57 -6.75 -4.92 22.63
CA LEU A 57 -7.56 -4.93 21.40
C LEU A 57 -8.65 -6.00 21.53
N SER A 58 -9.92 -5.59 21.63
CA SER A 58 -11.05 -6.52 21.61
C SER A 58 -11.22 -7.15 20.21
N GLN A 59 -11.81 -8.35 20.15
CA GLN A 59 -12.12 -9.01 18.88
C GLN A 59 -12.97 -8.13 17.94
N ALA A 60 -13.92 -7.38 18.50
CA ALA A 60 -14.75 -6.45 17.73
C ALA A 60 -13.92 -5.33 17.10
N ASN A 61 -12.96 -4.76 17.84
CA ASN A 61 -12.08 -3.72 17.35
C ASN A 61 -11.05 -4.27 16.35
N GLU A 62 -10.54 -5.49 16.57
CA GLU A 62 -9.69 -6.17 15.59
C GLU A 62 -10.40 -6.37 14.27
N LYS A 63 -11.63 -6.89 14.28
CA LYS A 63 -12.46 -7.04 13.06
C LYS A 63 -12.67 -5.71 12.34
N LYS A 64 -12.89 -4.61 13.08
CA LYS A 64 -13.01 -3.27 12.50
C LYS A 64 -11.71 -2.81 11.84
N LEU A 65 -10.56 -3.02 12.48
CA LEU A 65 -9.25 -2.67 11.90
C LEU A 65 -8.96 -3.50 10.64
N LEU A 66 -9.20 -4.81 10.68
CA LEU A 66 -9.06 -5.69 9.51
C LEU A 66 -9.99 -5.28 8.35
N LYS A 67 -11.21 -4.83 8.68
CA LYS A 67 -12.08 -4.25 7.66
C LYS A 67 -11.46 -2.99 7.05
N LEU A 68 -10.92 -2.08 7.87
CA LEU A 68 -10.24 -0.88 7.37
C LEU A 68 -9.04 -1.22 6.49
N VAL A 69 -8.27 -2.28 6.80
CA VAL A 69 -7.16 -2.74 5.94
C VAL A 69 -7.65 -3.01 4.52
N ASN A 70 -8.81 -3.66 4.37
CA ASN A 70 -9.37 -4.05 3.08
C ASN A 70 -10.18 -2.93 2.37
N ASP A 71 -10.54 -1.87 3.09
CA ASP A 71 -11.44 -0.81 2.61
C ASP A 71 -10.70 0.39 1.98
N PHE A 72 -9.43 0.22 1.56
CA PHE A 72 -8.69 1.30 0.89
C PHE A 72 -9.23 1.53 -0.53
N THR A 73 -9.63 2.76 -0.83
CA THR A 73 -10.27 3.15 -2.08
C THR A 73 -9.44 4.15 -2.89
N LYS A 74 -9.86 4.39 -4.15
CA LYS A 74 -9.28 5.47 -4.97
C LYS A 74 -9.45 6.86 -4.34
N LEU A 75 -10.50 7.06 -3.53
CA LEU A 75 -10.70 8.32 -2.79
C LEU A 75 -9.68 8.47 -1.67
N ASP A 76 -9.33 7.38 -1.01
CA ASP A 76 -8.28 7.36 0.01
C ASP A 76 -6.91 7.70 -0.59
N ALA A 77 -6.59 7.15 -1.75
CA ALA A 77 -5.37 7.50 -2.48
C ALA A 77 -5.31 9.01 -2.83
N LYS A 78 -6.41 9.57 -3.31
CA LYS A 78 -6.52 11.01 -3.57
C LYS A 78 -6.39 11.84 -2.28
N ARG A 79 -7.00 11.37 -1.18
CA ARG A 79 -6.90 12.04 0.11
C ARG A 79 -5.47 12.03 0.65
N ALA A 80 -4.76 10.89 0.56
CA ALA A 80 -3.35 10.78 0.90
C ALA A 80 -2.50 11.82 0.14
N LYS A 81 -2.68 11.94 -1.18
CA LYS A 81 -1.98 12.97 -1.99
C LYS A 81 -2.31 14.41 -1.57
N THR A 82 -3.55 14.66 -1.14
CA THR A 82 -3.93 15.99 -0.64
C THR A 82 -3.22 16.31 0.68
N ILE A 83 -3.07 15.31 1.56
CA ILE A 83 -2.34 15.45 2.83
C ILE A 83 -0.85 15.62 2.54
N GLU A 84 -0.28 14.81 1.66
CA GLU A 84 1.12 14.84 1.28
C GLU A 84 1.56 16.21 0.76
N LYS A 85 0.74 16.87 -0.06
CA LYS A 85 1.00 18.24 -0.52
C LYS A 85 1.17 19.25 0.62
N LYS A 86 0.57 18.99 1.80
CA LYS A 86 0.68 19.86 2.98
C LYS A 86 1.83 19.47 3.89
N THR A 87 2.10 18.18 4.02
CA THR A 87 3.11 17.65 4.92
C THR A 87 4.49 17.55 4.27
N ASN A 88 4.54 17.56 2.94
CA ASN A 88 5.71 17.28 2.12
C ASN A 88 6.39 15.95 2.50
N HIS A 89 5.58 14.97 2.92
CA HIS A 89 6.07 13.68 3.38
C HIS A 89 5.03 12.58 3.10
N ASP A 90 5.38 11.61 2.28
CA ASP A 90 4.50 10.57 1.74
C ASP A 90 4.00 9.58 2.81
N VAL A 91 4.90 8.97 3.58
CA VAL A 91 4.52 8.03 4.66
C VAL A 91 3.72 8.74 5.74
N LYS A 92 4.10 9.97 6.10
CA LYS A 92 3.36 10.80 7.06
C LYS A 92 1.91 11.07 6.61
N ALA A 93 1.71 11.23 5.31
CA ALA A 93 0.38 11.40 4.76
C ALA A 93 -0.52 10.17 5.00
N ILE A 94 0.05 8.98 4.94
CA ILE A 94 -0.67 7.72 5.24
C ILE A 94 -1.03 7.64 6.72
N GLU A 95 -0.12 8.00 7.62
CA GLU A 95 -0.43 8.07 9.06
C GLU A 95 -1.62 9.00 9.35
N TYR A 96 -1.63 10.20 8.77
CA TYR A 96 -2.74 11.14 8.93
C TYR A 96 -4.05 10.61 8.35
N LEU A 97 -4.01 9.96 7.17
CA LEU A 97 -5.19 9.32 6.58
C LEU A 97 -5.77 8.26 7.53
N ILE A 98 -4.92 7.41 8.11
CA ILE A 98 -5.36 6.39 9.08
C ILE A 98 -5.97 7.06 10.31
N ARG A 99 -5.34 8.09 10.84
CA ARG A 99 -5.87 8.86 11.99
C ARG A 99 -7.25 9.45 11.70
N GLU A 100 -7.47 9.98 10.49
CA GLU A 100 -8.78 10.46 10.05
C GLU A 100 -9.82 9.33 10.05
N LYS A 101 -9.45 8.15 9.54
CA LYS A 101 -10.35 6.97 9.51
C LYS A 101 -10.66 6.47 10.93
N LEU A 102 -9.65 6.34 11.79
CA LEU A 102 -9.86 5.89 13.18
C LEU A 102 -10.74 6.88 13.97
N ASN A 103 -10.68 8.18 13.69
CA ASN A 103 -11.53 9.18 14.34
C ASN A 103 -13.03 8.96 14.05
N LYS A 104 -13.39 8.32 12.93
CA LYS A 104 -14.78 7.99 12.59
C LYS A 104 -15.32 6.79 13.41
N HIS A 105 -14.45 6.09 14.13
CA HIS A 105 -14.80 4.92 14.94
C HIS A 105 -14.49 5.20 16.41
N PRO A 106 -15.49 5.56 17.24
CA PRO A 106 -15.28 5.92 18.65
C PRO A 106 -14.46 4.91 19.44
N SER A 107 -14.71 3.60 19.21
CA SER A 107 -13.99 2.50 19.89
C SER A 107 -12.51 2.34 19.46
N LEU A 108 -12.11 2.95 18.34
CA LEU A 108 -10.73 2.90 17.81
C LEU A 108 -9.96 4.21 18.03
N LYS A 109 -10.64 5.25 18.47
CA LYS A 109 -10.07 6.60 18.59
C LYS A 109 -8.79 6.64 19.46
N ASN A 110 -8.74 5.84 20.51
CA ASN A 110 -7.58 5.80 21.42
C ASN A 110 -6.35 5.11 20.79
N PHE A 111 -6.53 4.28 19.78
CA PHE A 111 -5.44 3.58 19.10
C PHE A 111 -4.67 4.49 18.13
N LYS A 112 -5.22 5.61 17.72
CA LYS A 112 -4.57 6.53 16.76
C LYS A 112 -3.21 7.06 17.21
N LYS A 113 -2.94 7.12 18.51
CA LYS A 113 -1.66 7.58 19.07
C LYS A 113 -0.53 6.56 18.89
N TYR A 114 -0.86 5.32 18.54
CA TYR A 114 0.08 4.22 18.36
C TYR A 114 0.40 3.94 16.89
N ILE A 115 -0.21 4.68 15.97
CA ILE A 115 0.11 4.59 14.54
C ILE A 115 1.57 4.98 14.36
N HIS A 116 2.31 4.19 13.58
CA HIS A 116 3.73 4.37 13.29
C HIS A 116 4.65 4.24 14.51
N PHE A 117 4.16 3.68 15.61
CA PHE A 117 4.96 3.58 16.83
C PHE A 117 6.13 2.61 16.65
N GLY A 118 7.34 3.09 16.93
CA GLY A 118 8.56 2.29 16.85
C GLY A 118 9.03 1.95 15.43
N LEU A 119 8.46 2.60 14.41
CA LEU A 119 8.84 2.43 13.01
C LEU A 119 9.53 3.68 12.46
N THR A 120 10.35 3.49 11.46
CA THR A 120 10.79 4.53 10.54
C THR A 120 9.99 4.49 9.25
N SER A 121 10.05 5.56 8.45
CA SER A 121 9.45 5.55 7.11
C SER A 121 10.02 4.45 6.21
N GLU A 122 11.30 4.10 6.41
CA GLU A 122 11.95 3.06 5.63
C GLU A 122 11.45 1.66 5.99
N ASP A 123 11.09 1.38 7.24
CA ASP A 123 10.46 0.12 7.62
C ASP A 123 9.15 -0.10 6.84
N ILE A 124 8.34 0.97 6.69
CA ILE A 124 7.11 0.95 5.91
C ILE A 124 7.41 0.81 4.42
N ASN A 125 8.37 1.56 3.88
CA ASN A 125 8.72 1.52 2.46
C ASN A 125 9.26 0.15 2.05
N SER A 126 10.28 -0.36 2.74
CA SER A 126 10.90 -1.64 2.43
C SER A 126 9.91 -2.80 2.51
N THR A 127 9.06 -2.82 3.55
CA THR A 127 8.01 -3.83 3.68
C THR A 127 6.97 -3.69 2.57
N SER A 128 6.60 -2.47 2.19
CA SER A 128 5.67 -2.22 1.08
C SER A 128 6.22 -2.71 -0.25
N TYR A 129 7.47 -2.42 -0.56
CA TYR A 129 8.10 -2.90 -1.80
C TYR A 129 8.21 -4.42 -1.84
N ALA A 130 8.58 -5.05 -0.73
CA ALA A 130 8.62 -6.51 -0.64
C ALA A 130 7.24 -7.14 -0.91
N GLN A 131 6.18 -6.58 -0.33
CA GLN A 131 4.81 -7.04 -0.55
C GLN A 131 4.35 -6.80 -1.99
N ILE A 132 4.67 -5.64 -2.59
CA ILE A 132 4.36 -5.30 -3.98
C ILE A 132 5.02 -6.30 -4.93
N ILE A 133 6.30 -6.58 -4.75
CA ILE A 133 7.06 -7.53 -5.58
C ILE A 133 6.46 -8.93 -5.44
N ASN A 134 6.16 -9.35 -4.22
CA ASN A 134 5.54 -10.67 -3.99
C ASN A 134 4.16 -10.78 -4.64
N ASN A 135 3.35 -9.73 -4.61
CA ASN A 135 2.03 -9.73 -5.23
C ASN A 135 2.11 -9.66 -6.78
N ALA A 136 3.15 -9.04 -7.34
CA ALA A 136 3.38 -8.97 -8.78
C ALA A 136 4.03 -10.25 -9.35
N LYS A 137 4.63 -11.07 -8.50
CA LYS A 137 5.45 -12.23 -8.87
C LYS A 137 4.69 -13.22 -9.76
N GLU A 138 3.47 -13.57 -9.40
CA GLU A 138 2.67 -14.57 -10.14
C GLU A 138 2.42 -14.11 -11.59
N GLU A 139 2.00 -12.86 -11.76
CA GLU A 139 1.78 -12.27 -13.09
C GLU A 139 3.07 -12.25 -13.93
N TYR A 140 4.20 -11.98 -13.27
CA TYR A 140 5.49 -11.93 -13.95
C TYR A 140 6.00 -13.32 -14.34
N LEU A 141 5.87 -14.31 -13.47
CA LEU A 141 6.27 -15.69 -13.72
C LEU A 141 5.46 -16.31 -14.84
N GLU A 142 4.16 -16.04 -14.92
CA GLU A 142 3.32 -16.51 -16.02
C GLU A 142 3.87 -16.06 -17.39
N LYS A 143 4.24 -14.77 -17.49
CA LYS A 143 4.80 -14.22 -18.74
C LYS A 143 6.18 -14.78 -19.08
N ILE A 144 7.02 -15.07 -18.09
CA ILE A 144 8.30 -15.75 -18.31
C ILE A 144 8.08 -17.18 -18.84
N LEU A 145 7.11 -17.89 -18.28
CA LEU A 145 6.80 -19.25 -18.74
C LEU A 145 6.24 -19.26 -20.18
N GLU A 146 5.40 -18.28 -20.54
CA GLU A 146 4.95 -18.10 -21.92
C GLU A 146 6.14 -17.88 -22.88
N LEU A 147 7.06 -16.97 -22.51
CA LEU A 147 8.26 -16.68 -23.28
C LEU A 147 9.15 -17.92 -23.43
N LYS A 148 9.35 -18.69 -22.36
CA LYS A 148 10.10 -19.95 -22.39
C LYS A 148 9.48 -20.94 -23.38
N LYS A 149 8.16 -21.12 -23.38
CA LYS A 149 7.46 -21.99 -24.32
C LYS A 149 7.71 -21.58 -25.78
N LEU A 150 7.59 -20.27 -26.07
CA LEU A 150 7.86 -19.74 -27.41
C LEU A 150 9.31 -19.97 -27.84
N SER A 151 10.27 -19.76 -26.97
CA SER A 151 11.69 -20.01 -27.26
C SER A 151 11.98 -21.47 -27.57
N LEU A 152 11.33 -22.42 -26.94
CA LEU A 152 11.51 -23.87 -27.20
C LEU A 152 10.88 -24.36 -28.51
N ILE A 153 9.97 -23.61 -29.11
CA ILE A 153 9.35 -23.95 -30.39
C ILE A 153 10.29 -23.60 -31.56
N HIS A 154 11.24 -22.70 -31.35
CA HIS A 154 12.17 -22.23 -32.40
C HIS A 154 13.57 -22.89 -32.32
N ILE A 155 13.77 -23.87 -31.46
CA ILE A 155 14.94 -24.74 -31.41
C ILE A 155 14.60 -26.06 -32.05
#